data_73436526555d4d8bb9942faee1dfff3d
#
_entry.id   73436526555d4d8bb9942faee1dfff3d
#
_cell.length_a   1.000
_cell.length_b   1.000
_cell.length_c   1.000
_cell.angle_alpha   90.00
_cell.angle_beta   90.00
_cell.angle_gamma   90.00
#
_symmetry.space_group_name_H-M   'P 1'
#
loop_
_entity.id
_entity.type
_entity.pdbx_description
1 polymer ?
#
loop_
_entity_poly.entity_id
_entity_poly.type
_entity_poly.pdbx_seq_one_letter_code
_entity_poly.pdbx_strand_id
1 'polypeptide(L)'
;MANRTKPVRRWLRQATLGWRQKLSDSMPGWVRSTFGPAASYLDMLVLDHGIFRLFYVNQHRVGDQAWRSAQPLPHHIRSLSRQGVRTVINLRGPLEISSYWLEQAACRDSGVTLVDFKMRSRGAPRISELREMREVIERVEYPVLMHCKSGADRAGLMSAIYRHLKERVPMAEAKNELSWRYGHIRQADTGILDFFIERYLQDTATRPMPFFEWVETVYDPDELTRSFQAKGWANGLVNSLLRRE
;
A
#
# COMPACT_ATOMS: atom_id res chain seq x y z
N MET A 1 -7.00 26.84 3.03
CA MET A 1 -8.19 26.39 3.78
C MET A 1 -7.88 25.05 4.44
N ALA A 2 -7.68 25.02 5.74
CA ALA A 2 -7.27 23.83 6.50
C ALA A 2 -8.46 22.85 6.59
N ASN A 3 -8.19 21.60 6.26
CA ASN A 3 -9.14 20.48 6.19
C ASN A 3 -9.72 20.14 7.59
N ARG A 4 -10.83 20.79 7.96
CA ARG A 4 -11.54 20.64 9.25
C ARG A 4 -12.23 19.28 9.46
N THR A 5 -12.19 18.37 8.49
CA THR A 5 -12.91 17.08 8.54
C THR A 5 -12.14 15.94 9.23
N LYS A 6 -10.84 16.10 9.47
CA LYS A 6 -9.98 15.07 10.10
C LYS A 6 -10.33 14.76 11.58
N PRO A 7 -10.64 15.73 12.47
CA PRO A 7 -10.94 15.43 13.87
C PRO A 7 -12.28 14.71 14.06
N VAL A 8 -13.32 15.07 13.29
CA VAL A 8 -14.66 14.47 13.40
C VAL A 8 -14.64 12.99 12.99
N ARG A 9 -13.93 12.65 11.90
CA ARG A 9 -13.75 11.26 11.46
C ARG A 9 -12.98 10.41 12.48
N ARG A 10 -11.99 10.99 13.13
CA ARG A 10 -11.22 10.31 14.18
C ARG A 10 -12.06 10.06 15.43
N TRP A 11 -12.85 11.05 15.83
CA TRP A 11 -13.77 10.93 16.96
C TRP A 11 -14.89 9.92 16.72
N LEU A 12 -15.56 9.97 15.57
CA LEU A 12 -16.57 8.98 15.15
C LEU A 12 -15.99 7.56 15.15
N ARG A 13 -14.77 7.38 14.66
CA ARG A 13 -14.10 6.09 14.64
C ARG A 13 -13.76 5.58 16.03
N GLN A 14 -13.30 6.45 16.93
CA GLN A 14 -13.02 6.08 18.33
C GLN A 14 -14.30 5.78 19.11
N ALA A 15 -15.36 6.56 18.91
CA ALA A 15 -16.66 6.31 19.53
C ALA A 15 -17.25 4.96 19.06
N THR A 16 -17.22 4.67 17.76
CA THR A 16 -17.70 3.38 17.23
C THR A 16 -16.88 2.19 17.71
N LEU A 17 -15.55 2.32 17.84
CA LEU A 17 -14.69 1.26 18.38
C LEU A 17 -14.97 0.99 19.86
N GLY A 18 -15.15 2.02 20.69
CA GLY A 18 -15.47 1.87 22.10
C GLY A 18 -16.84 1.23 22.37
N TRP A 19 -17.85 1.58 21.59
CA TRP A 19 -19.17 0.96 21.62
C TRP A 19 -19.13 -0.52 21.21
N ARG A 20 -18.36 -0.86 20.21
CA ARG A 20 -18.21 -2.22 19.69
C ARG A 20 -17.50 -3.13 20.69
N GLN A 21 -16.46 -2.64 21.33
CA GLN A 21 -15.75 -3.40 22.35
C GLN A 21 -16.68 -3.72 23.52
N LYS A 22 -17.44 -2.74 24.02
CA LYS A 22 -18.46 -2.94 25.06
C LYS A 22 -19.57 -3.92 24.65
N LEU A 23 -20.10 -3.82 23.41
CA LEU A 23 -21.09 -4.75 22.87
C LEU A 23 -20.50 -6.15 22.71
N SER A 24 -19.28 -6.27 22.19
CA SER A 24 -18.59 -7.55 22.04
C SER A 24 -18.36 -8.24 23.40
N ASP A 25 -17.95 -7.48 24.40
CA ASP A 25 -17.64 -8.02 25.74
C ASP A 25 -18.92 -8.45 26.52
N SER A 26 -20.07 -7.86 26.19
CA SER A 26 -21.36 -8.22 26.76
C SER A 26 -22.09 -9.37 26.05
N MET A 27 -21.61 -9.81 24.87
CA MET A 27 -22.24 -10.90 24.11
C MET A 27 -21.76 -12.28 24.56
N PRO A 28 -22.65 -13.28 24.69
CA PRO A 28 -22.28 -14.68 24.92
C PRO A 28 -21.28 -15.19 23.86
N GLY A 29 -20.35 -16.06 24.26
CA GLY A 29 -19.28 -16.57 23.37
C GLY A 29 -19.78 -17.19 22.07
N TRP A 30 -20.92 -17.92 22.12
CA TRP A 30 -21.52 -18.54 20.94
C TRP A 30 -22.10 -17.50 19.96
N VAL A 31 -22.66 -16.37 20.44
CA VAL A 31 -23.12 -15.27 19.58
C VAL A 31 -21.92 -14.64 18.88
N ARG A 32 -20.79 -14.46 19.59
CA ARG A 32 -19.56 -13.92 19.06
C ARG A 32 -18.94 -14.79 17.99
N SER A 33 -18.93 -16.11 18.17
CA SER A 33 -18.39 -17.06 17.19
C SER A 33 -19.27 -17.19 15.95
N THR A 34 -20.60 -17.10 16.09
CA THR A 34 -21.54 -17.28 14.97
C THR A 34 -21.79 -16.02 14.18
N PHE A 35 -21.97 -14.88 14.85
CA PHE A 35 -22.32 -13.60 14.21
C PHE A 35 -21.14 -12.61 14.09
N GLY A 36 -20.05 -12.84 14.82
CA GLY A 36 -18.84 -12.01 14.78
C GLY A 36 -18.26 -11.84 13.36
N PRO A 37 -18.12 -12.94 12.58
CA PRO A 37 -17.65 -12.85 11.20
C PRO A 37 -18.59 -12.04 10.29
N ALA A 38 -19.91 -12.27 10.41
CA ALA A 38 -20.92 -11.54 9.62
C ALA A 38 -20.96 -10.04 9.97
N ALA A 39 -20.91 -9.70 11.28
CA ALA A 39 -20.83 -8.33 11.74
C ALA A 39 -19.54 -7.64 11.28
N SER A 40 -18.41 -8.34 11.32
CA SER A 40 -17.12 -7.84 10.81
C SER A 40 -17.15 -7.63 9.31
N TYR A 41 -17.86 -8.48 8.57
CA TYR A 41 -18.03 -8.35 7.12
C TYR A 41 -18.87 -7.12 6.77
N LEU A 42 -19.99 -6.91 7.47
CA LEU A 42 -20.84 -5.72 7.32
C LEU A 42 -20.08 -4.43 7.67
N ASP A 43 -19.32 -4.44 8.74
CA ASP A 43 -18.50 -3.30 9.14
C ASP A 43 -17.42 -2.96 8.11
N MET A 44 -16.74 -3.96 7.59
CA MET A 44 -15.78 -3.79 6.50
C MET A 44 -16.43 -3.18 5.26
N LEU A 45 -17.64 -3.61 4.90
CA LEU A 45 -18.36 -3.10 3.74
C LEU A 45 -18.77 -1.64 3.92
N VAL A 46 -19.23 -1.24 5.11
CA VAL A 46 -19.80 0.08 5.35
C VAL A 46 -18.75 1.09 5.81
N LEU A 47 -17.96 0.78 6.84
CA LEU A 47 -17.05 1.76 7.46
C LEU A 47 -15.68 1.86 6.76
N ASP A 48 -15.17 0.78 6.18
CA ASP A 48 -13.90 0.81 5.46
C ASP A 48 -14.09 0.97 3.93
N HIS A 49 -15.28 1.40 3.50
CA HIS A 49 -15.65 1.54 2.08
C HIS A 49 -15.43 0.24 1.27
N GLY A 50 -15.58 -0.90 1.93
CA GLY A 50 -15.36 -2.23 1.33
C GLY A 50 -16.33 -2.54 0.21
N ILE A 51 -17.50 -1.88 0.18
CA ILE A 51 -18.48 -2.03 -0.90
C ILE A 51 -17.87 -1.71 -2.28
N PHE A 52 -16.99 -0.72 -2.37
CA PHE A 52 -16.27 -0.42 -3.62
C PHE A 52 -15.28 -1.51 -4.00
N ARG A 53 -14.76 -2.28 -3.03
CA ARG A 53 -13.81 -3.38 -3.26
C ARG A 53 -14.49 -4.67 -3.70
N LEU A 54 -15.82 -4.79 -3.54
CA LEU A 54 -16.58 -5.87 -4.17
C LEU A 54 -16.55 -5.76 -5.70
N PHE A 55 -16.45 -4.53 -6.21
CA PHE A 55 -16.47 -4.24 -7.65
C PHE A 55 -15.09 -3.86 -8.20
N TYR A 56 -14.21 -3.29 -7.37
CA TYR A 56 -12.88 -2.83 -7.79
C TYR A 56 -11.78 -3.43 -6.90
N VAL A 57 -11.29 -4.57 -7.31
CA VAL A 57 -10.23 -5.31 -6.60
C VAL A 57 -8.85 -4.78 -6.94
N ASN A 58 -8.70 -4.07 -8.08
CA ASN A 58 -7.42 -3.61 -8.63
C ASN A 58 -6.34 -4.70 -8.58
N GLN A 59 -6.74 -5.93 -8.92
CA GLN A 59 -5.85 -7.09 -8.88
C GLN A 59 -5.21 -7.30 -10.24
N HIS A 60 -3.89 -7.31 -10.26
CA HIS A 60 -3.10 -7.51 -11.47
C HIS A 60 -1.91 -8.41 -11.19
N ARG A 61 -1.49 -9.14 -12.20
CA ARG A 61 -0.25 -9.90 -12.15
C ARG A 61 0.95 -8.98 -12.33
N VAL A 62 1.98 -9.20 -11.54
CA VAL A 62 3.26 -8.50 -11.59
C VAL A 62 4.33 -9.56 -11.83
N GLY A 63 4.69 -9.76 -13.10
CA GLY A 63 5.60 -10.82 -13.48
C GLY A 63 5.08 -12.24 -13.22
N ASP A 64 5.98 -13.20 -13.02
CA ASP A 64 5.64 -14.62 -12.96
C ASP A 64 5.18 -15.08 -11.56
N GLN A 65 5.73 -14.49 -10.51
CA GLN A 65 5.54 -14.97 -9.14
C GLN A 65 4.93 -13.93 -8.19
N ALA A 66 4.33 -12.86 -8.73
CA ALA A 66 3.74 -11.83 -7.91
C ALA A 66 2.42 -11.30 -8.46
N TRP A 67 1.55 -10.91 -7.55
CA TRP A 67 0.33 -10.15 -7.81
C TRP A 67 0.34 -8.87 -6.97
N ARG A 68 -0.38 -7.88 -7.44
CA ARG A 68 -0.73 -6.67 -6.68
C ARG A 68 -2.23 -6.51 -6.60
N SER A 69 -2.74 -5.90 -5.53
CA SER A 69 -4.18 -5.59 -5.41
C SER A 69 -4.48 -4.44 -4.45
N ALA A 70 -5.74 -4.00 -4.46
CA ALA A 70 -6.35 -3.34 -3.30
C ALA A 70 -6.43 -4.34 -2.13
N GLN A 71 -6.85 -3.86 -0.94
CA GLN A 71 -7.09 -4.72 0.22
C GLN A 71 -7.96 -5.92 -0.17
N PRO A 72 -7.46 -7.16 -0.12
CA PRO A 72 -8.23 -8.32 -0.57
C PRO A 72 -9.37 -8.66 0.38
N LEU A 73 -10.43 -9.23 -0.15
CA LEU A 73 -11.50 -9.85 0.62
C LEU A 73 -11.14 -11.33 0.89
N PRO A 74 -11.73 -11.98 1.90
CA PRO A 74 -11.44 -13.39 2.23
C PRO A 74 -11.54 -14.34 1.05
N HIS A 75 -12.53 -14.17 0.17
CA HIS A 75 -12.67 -15.03 -1.00
C HIS A 75 -11.59 -14.81 -2.08
N HIS A 76 -11.02 -13.58 -2.17
CA HIS A 76 -9.89 -13.33 -3.06
C HIS A 76 -8.64 -14.07 -2.56
N ILE A 77 -8.37 -14.05 -1.25
CA ILE A 77 -7.24 -14.78 -0.65
C ILE A 77 -7.38 -16.28 -0.89
N ARG A 78 -8.57 -16.85 -0.66
CA ARG A 78 -8.84 -18.27 -0.96
C ARG A 78 -8.66 -18.61 -2.44
N SER A 79 -9.07 -17.70 -3.34
CA SER A 79 -8.89 -17.89 -4.78
C SER A 79 -7.42 -17.87 -5.17
N LEU A 80 -6.63 -16.91 -4.64
CA LEU A 80 -5.21 -16.79 -4.91
C LEU A 80 -4.40 -17.95 -4.29
N SER A 81 -4.77 -18.41 -3.10
CA SER A 81 -4.16 -19.62 -2.49
C SER A 81 -4.32 -20.83 -3.40
N ARG A 82 -5.50 -21.04 -3.99
CA ARG A 82 -5.73 -22.12 -4.99
C ARG A 82 -4.92 -21.94 -6.28
N GLN A 83 -4.50 -20.71 -6.59
CA GLN A 83 -3.60 -20.39 -7.70
C GLN A 83 -2.12 -20.48 -7.30
N GLY A 84 -1.83 -20.96 -6.09
CA GLY A 84 -0.49 -21.22 -5.60
C GLY A 84 0.15 -20.08 -4.81
N VAL A 85 -0.54 -18.96 -4.54
CA VAL A 85 0.00 -17.88 -3.68
C VAL A 85 0.32 -18.44 -2.29
N ARG A 86 1.55 -18.19 -1.83
CA ARG A 86 2.08 -18.65 -0.55
C ARG A 86 2.13 -17.54 0.50
N THR A 87 2.37 -16.30 0.05
CA THR A 87 2.50 -15.16 0.97
C THR A 87 1.62 -14.00 0.54
N VAL A 88 0.96 -13.37 1.50
CA VAL A 88 0.30 -12.06 1.37
C VAL A 88 1.14 -11.03 2.10
N ILE A 89 1.57 -9.98 1.41
CA ILE A 89 2.33 -8.86 1.95
C ILE A 89 1.40 -7.67 2.13
N ASN A 90 1.05 -7.36 3.37
CA ASN A 90 0.19 -6.24 3.73
C ASN A 90 1.03 -4.96 3.91
N LEU A 91 1.04 -4.09 2.91
CA LEU A 91 1.77 -2.82 2.91
C LEU A 91 1.11 -1.71 3.78
N ARG A 92 0.03 -2.04 4.47
CA ARG A 92 -0.62 -1.15 5.44
C ARG A 92 -0.08 -1.33 6.86
N GLY A 93 0.58 -2.46 7.10
CA GLY A 93 0.94 -2.96 8.42
C GLY A 93 -0.28 -3.42 9.22
N PRO A 94 -0.08 -3.89 10.46
CA PRO A 94 -1.16 -4.34 11.33
C PRO A 94 -2.11 -3.20 11.65
N LEU A 95 -3.41 -3.47 11.62
CA LEU A 95 -4.48 -2.50 11.83
C LEU A 95 -5.57 -3.07 12.74
N GLU A 96 -6.08 -2.27 13.65
CA GLU A 96 -7.23 -2.64 14.49
C GLU A 96 -8.56 -2.35 13.75
N ILE A 97 -8.79 -3.04 12.64
CA ILE A 97 -9.99 -2.90 11.81
C ILE A 97 -10.47 -4.27 11.31
N SER A 98 -11.76 -4.38 11.06
CA SER A 98 -12.39 -5.65 10.64
C SER A 98 -11.81 -6.23 9.35
N SER A 99 -11.43 -5.39 8.38
CA SER A 99 -10.82 -5.86 7.13
C SER A 99 -9.47 -6.56 7.36
N TYR A 100 -8.69 -6.14 8.36
CA TYR A 100 -7.43 -6.79 8.71
C TYR A 100 -7.64 -8.12 9.43
N TRP A 101 -8.58 -8.18 10.38
CA TRP A 101 -8.90 -9.43 11.08
C TRP A 101 -9.46 -10.50 10.13
N LEU A 102 -10.32 -10.09 9.18
CA LEU A 102 -10.83 -10.99 8.15
C LEU A 102 -9.73 -11.48 7.21
N GLU A 103 -8.76 -10.63 6.91
CA GLU A 103 -7.58 -10.99 6.13
C GLU A 103 -6.70 -12.01 6.86
N GLN A 104 -6.38 -11.77 8.14
CA GLN A 104 -5.64 -12.71 8.98
C GLN A 104 -6.31 -14.08 9.05
N ALA A 105 -7.64 -14.08 9.29
CA ALA A 105 -8.41 -15.31 9.33
C ALA A 105 -8.36 -16.05 7.98
N ALA A 106 -8.58 -15.34 6.87
CA ALA A 106 -8.55 -15.95 5.54
C ALA A 106 -7.17 -16.50 5.15
N CYS A 107 -6.09 -15.81 5.50
CA CYS A 107 -4.72 -16.29 5.29
C CYS A 107 -4.47 -17.57 6.07
N ARG A 108 -4.77 -17.57 7.38
CA ARG A 108 -4.64 -18.75 8.24
C ARG A 108 -5.44 -19.94 7.71
N ASP A 109 -6.72 -19.73 7.39
CA ASP A 109 -7.63 -20.78 6.92
C ASP A 109 -7.22 -21.35 5.55
N SER A 110 -6.46 -20.57 4.77
CA SER A 110 -5.99 -20.95 3.43
C SER A 110 -4.53 -21.45 3.41
N GLY A 111 -3.86 -21.52 4.57
CA GLY A 111 -2.44 -21.89 4.65
C GLY A 111 -1.50 -20.91 3.97
N VAL A 112 -1.87 -19.62 3.93
CA VAL A 112 -1.07 -18.53 3.34
C VAL A 112 -0.42 -17.72 4.44
N THR A 113 0.86 -17.44 4.33
CA THR A 113 1.59 -16.60 5.27
C THR A 113 1.21 -15.14 5.08
N LEU A 114 0.81 -14.45 6.16
CA LEU A 114 0.60 -13.00 6.16
C LEU A 114 1.84 -12.30 6.70
N VAL A 115 2.43 -11.42 5.91
CA VAL A 115 3.56 -10.57 6.28
C VAL A 115 3.11 -9.13 6.34
N ASP A 116 3.15 -8.54 7.54
CA ASP A 116 2.85 -7.12 7.73
C ASP A 116 4.09 -6.28 7.52
N PHE A 117 4.04 -5.39 6.53
CA PHE A 117 5.08 -4.43 6.23
C PHE A 117 4.48 -3.03 6.07
N LYS A 118 4.74 -2.14 7.01
CA LYS A 118 4.14 -0.80 7.02
C LYS A 118 4.91 0.18 6.15
N MET A 119 4.37 0.51 4.98
CA MET A 119 4.88 1.54 4.09
C MET A 119 4.07 2.84 4.18
N ARG A 120 4.74 3.97 4.02
CA ARG A 120 4.10 5.27 3.77
C ARG A 120 3.84 5.48 2.27
N SER A 121 2.82 6.28 1.93
CA SER A 121 2.48 6.61 0.54
C SER A 121 2.56 8.09 0.20
N ARG A 122 2.64 8.96 1.22
CA ARG A 122 2.66 10.42 1.07
C ARG A 122 3.91 11.02 1.73
N GLY A 123 5.05 10.51 1.36
CA GLY A 123 6.36 10.94 1.85
C GLY A 123 7.45 10.11 1.20
N ALA A 124 8.65 10.65 1.14
CA ALA A 124 9.82 9.94 0.67
C ALA A 124 10.01 8.65 1.48
N PRO A 125 10.26 7.49 0.84
CA PRO A 125 10.54 6.26 1.56
C PRO A 125 11.76 6.46 2.47
N ARG A 126 11.71 6.00 3.71
CA ARG A 126 12.90 6.04 4.58
C ARG A 126 13.88 4.95 4.21
N ILE A 127 15.16 5.17 4.45
CA ILE A 127 16.20 4.15 4.21
C ILE A 127 15.87 2.86 4.97
N SER A 128 15.42 2.97 6.22
CA SER A 128 14.98 1.81 7.02
C SER A 128 13.80 1.06 6.40
N GLU A 129 12.81 1.77 5.84
CA GLU A 129 11.68 1.15 5.13
C GLU A 129 12.16 0.42 3.85
N LEU A 130 13.13 0.97 3.14
CA LEU A 130 13.71 0.35 1.93
C LEU A 130 14.54 -0.90 2.26
N ARG A 131 15.30 -0.88 3.38
CA ARG A 131 16.01 -2.06 3.88
C ARG A 131 15.03 -3.18 4.25
N GLU A 132 14.02 -2.87 5.03
CA GLU A 132 12.96 -3.83 5.40
C GLU A 132 12.23 -4.37 4.16
N MET A 133 11.94 -3.52 3.18
CA MET A 133 11.35 -3.93 1.90
C MET A 133 12.25 -4.96 1.18
N ARG A 134 13.55 -4.72 1.12
CA ARG A 134 14.51 -5.65 0.54
C ARG A 134 14.47 -6.99 1.25
N GLU A 135 14.54 -6.98 2.59
CA GLU A 135 14.47 -8.18 3.39
C GLU A 135 13.18 -8.98 3.17
N VAL A 136 12.03 -8.28 3.12
CA VAL A 136 10.74 -8.91 2.82
C VAL A 136 10.77 -9.57 1.46
N ILE A 137 11.21 -8.86 0.40
CA ILE A 137 11.28 -9.42 -0.96
C ILE A 137 12.23 -10.63 -1.02
N GLU A 138 13.33 -10.62 -0.29
CA GLU A 138 14.33 -11.70 -0.32
C GLU A 138 13.89 -12.95 0.45
N ARG A 139 13.14 -12.80 1.56
CA ARG A 139 12.85 -13.88 2.51
C ARG A 139 11.47 -14.52 2.36
N VAL A 140 10.51 -13.85 1.75
CA VAL A 140 9.15 -14.41 1.63
C VAL A 140 9.09 -15.60 0.70
N GLU A 141 8.14 -16.48 0.96
CA GLU A 141 7.86 -17.64 0.12
C GLU A 141 6.96 -17.22 -1.07
N TYR A 142 7.44 -17.49 -2.27
CA TYR A 142 6.75 -17.16 -3.53
C TYR A 142 5.82 -18.29 -3.97
N PRO A 143 4.76 -17.99 -4.75
CA PRO A 143 4.28 -16.71 -5.27
C PRO A 143 3.63 -15.81 -4.21
N VAL A 144 3.68 -14.47 -4.41
CA VAL A 144 3.21 -13.49 -3.43
C VAL A 144 2.06 -12.62 -3.95
N LEU A 145 1.19 -12.16 -3.03
CA LEU A 145 0.29 -11.04 -3.24
C LEU A 145 0.79 -9.82 -2.45
N MET A 146 1.07 -8.72 -3.12
CA MET A 146 1.40 -7.42 -2.51
C MET A 146 0.18 -6.52 -2.54
N HIS A 147 -0.32 -6.05 -1.40
CA HIS A 147 -1.49 -5.18 -1.39
C HIS A 147 -1.36 -3.98 -0.46
N CYS A 148 -2.14 -2.95 -0.77
CA CYS A 148 -2.34 -1.81 0.12
C CYS A 148 -3.84 -1.48 0.22
N LYS A 149 -4.23 -0.23 0.48
CA LYS A 149 -5.66 0.12 0.56
C LYS A 149 -6.35 0.09 -0.80
N SER A 150 -5.74 0.74 -1.81
CA SER A 150 -6.26 0.91 -3.18
C SER A 150 -5.55 0.07 -4.24
N GLY A 151 -4.40 -0.53 -3.90
CA GLY A 151 -3.56 -1.21 -4.87
C GLY A 151 -2.75 -0.28 -5.79
N ALA A 152 -2.82 1.04 -5.58
CA ALA A 152 -2.21 2.04 -6.45
C ALA A 152 -0.77 2.37 -6.05
N ASP A 153 -0.60 3.13 -4.96
CA ASP A 153 0.67 3.79 -4.64
C ASP A 153 1.72 2.84 -4.02
N ARG A 154 1.44 2.36 -2.79
CA ARG A 154 2.37 1.47 -2.06
C ARG A 154 2.58 0.14 -2.79
N ALA A 155 1.49 -0.46 -3.29
CA ALA A 155 1.59 -1.66 -4.10
C ALA A 155 2.35 -1.39 -5.41
N GLY A 156 2.21 -0.21 -6.01
CA GLY A 156 2.97 0.21 -7.17
C GLY A 156 4.46 0.28 -6.90
N LEU A 157 4.88 1.00 -5.84
CA LEU A 157 6.31 1.10 -5.48
C LEU A 157 6.90 -0.27 -5.14
N MET A 158 6.19 -1.06 -4.32
CA MET A 158 6.65 -2.41 -3.97
C MET A 158 6.81 -3.30 -5.21
N SER A 159 5.85 -3.21 -6.15
CA SER A 159 5.90 -3.96 -7.42
C SER A 159 7.07 -3.52 -8.32
N ALA A 160 7.34 -2.21 -8.40
CA ALA A 160 8.48 -1.70 -9.17
C ALA A 160 9.81 -2.21 -8.62
N ILE A 161 10.00 -2.13 -7.30
CA ILE A 161 11.21 -2.61 -6.65
C ILE A 161 11.32 -4.13 -6.74
N TYR A 162 10.23 -4.88 -6.58
CA TYR A 162 10.20 -6.33 -6.79
C TYR A 162 10.65 -6.71 -8.21
N ARG A 163 10.07 -6.10 -9.23
CA ARG A 163 10.46 -6.37 -10.64
C ARG A 163 11.94 -6.07 -10.88
N HIS A 164 12.42 -4.97 -10.32
CA HIS A 164 13.81 -4.60 -10.46
C HIS A 164 14.77 -5.59 -9.78
N LEU A 165 14.45 -6.04 -8.56
CA LEU A 165 15.32 -6.91 -7.77
C LEU A 165 15.24 -8.38 -8.20
N LYS A 166 14.03 -8.91 -8.32
CA LYS A 166 13.82 -10.37 -8.54
C LYS A 166 13.78 -10.72 -10.02
N GLU A 167 13.16 -9.87 -10.85
CA GLU A 167 13.01 -10.15 -12.27
C GLU A 167 14.08 -9.47 -13.12
N ARG A 168 14.98 -8.68 -12.50
CA ARG A 168 16.06 -7.96 -13.20
C ARG A 168 15.57 -6.96 -14.25
N VAL A 169 14.33 -6.51 -14.12
CA VAL A 169 13.78 -5.48 -15.02
C VAL A 169 14.47 -4.14 -14.72
N PRO A 170 14.94 -3.40 -15.74
CA PRO A 170 15.50 -2.07 -15.52
C PRO A 170 14.53 -1.15 -14.78
N MET A 171 15.02 -0.36 -13.81
CA MET A 171 14.15 0.53 -13.01
C MET A 171 13.38 1.52 -13.90
N ALA A 172 13.95 1.94 -15.02
CA ALA A 172 13.29 2.80 -16.01
C ALA A 172 12.01 2.19 -16.60
N GLU A 173 11.93 0.86 -16.65
CA GLU A 173 10.73 0.11 -17.07
C GLU A 173 9.86 -0.22 -15.86
N ALA A 174 10.46 -0.72 -14.79
CA ALA A 174 9.77 -1.15 -13.58
C ALA A 174 8.93 -0.03 -12.94
N LYS A 175 9.34 1.24 -13.07
CA LYS A 175 8.58 2.42 -12.61
C LYS A 175 7.15 2.51 -13.17
N ASN A 176 6.85 1.82 -14.28
CA ASN A 176 5.50 1.79 -14.87
C ASN A 176 4.47 1.07 -13.98
N GLU A 177 4.92 0.40 -12.92
CA GLU A 177 4.05 -0.08 -11.86
C GLU A 177 3.41 1.06 -11.03
N LEU A 178 3.99 2.27 -11.06
CA LEU A 178 3.39 3.52 -10.63
C LEU A 178 2.73 4.18 -11.83
N SER A 179 1.52 3.77 -12.17
CA SER A 179 0.81 4.31 -13.34
C SER A 179 -0.67 4.50 -13.09
N TRP A 180 -1.27 5.37 -13.89
CA TRP A 180 -2.70 5.62 -13.89
C TRP A 180 -3.54 4.34 -14.15
N ARG A 181 -3.00 3.39 -14.91
CA ARG A 181 -3.62 2.07 -15.12
C ARG A 181 -4.04 1.40 -13.81
N TYR A 182 -3.29 1.63 -12.74
CA TYR A 182 -3.53 1.07 -11.42
C TYR A 182 -4.13 2.09 -10.43
N GLY A 183 -4.57 3.25 -10.93
CA GLY A 183 -5.14 4.33 -10.12
C GLY A 183 -4.10 5.19 -9.39
N HIS A 184 -2.81 5.08 -9.74
CA HIS A 184 -1.79 5.97 -9.22
C HIS A 184 -1.83 7.33 -9.95
N ILE A 185 -1.83 8.43 -9.18
CA ILE A 185 -1.90 9.80 -9.70
C ILE A 185 -0.62 10.53 -9.34
N ARG A 186 0.24 10.71 -10.34
CA ARG A 186 1.54 11.36 -10.19
C ARG A 186 1.45 12.82 -9.70
N GLN A 187 0.37 13.54 -10.03
CA GLN A 187 0.14 14.93 -9.62
C GLN A 187 -0.35 15.09 -8.18
N ALA A 188 -0.68 13.99 -7.50
CA ALA A 188 -1.08 13.98 -6.09
C ALA A 188 0.16 13.96 -5.16
N ASP A 189 -0.07 14.06 -3.84
CA ASP A 189 0.98 13.92 -2.82
C ASP A 189 1.76 12.60 -2.94
N THR A 190 1.11 11.57 -3.53
CA THR A 190 1.72 10.25 -3.79
C THR A 190 2.71 10.25 -4.93
N GLY A 191 2.75 11.29 -5.77
CA GLY A 191 3.75 11.48 -6.82
C GLY A 191 5.19 11.60 -6.32
N ILE A 192 5.39 11.77 -5.01
CA ILE A 192 6.70 11.67 -4.40
C ILE A 192 7.35 10.28 -4.61
N LEU A 193 6.56 9.23 -4.82
CA LEU A 193 7.06 7.89 -5.12
C LEU A 193 7.63 7.80 -6.54
N ASP A 194 7.02 8.48 -7.51
CA ASP A 194 7.60 8.64 -8.87
C ASP A 194 8.90 9.46 -8.78
N PHE A 195 8.85 10.56 -8.03
CA PHE A 195 9.98 11.46 -7.88
C PHE A 195 11.18 10.74 -7.24
N PHE A 196 10.94 9.82 -6.31
CA PHE A 196 11.94 8.96 -5.71
C PHE A 196 12.62 8.07 -6.75
N ILE A 197 11.86 7.37 -7.60
CA ILE A 197 12.44 6.53 -8.65
C ILE A 197 13.16 7.37 -9.70
N GLU A 198 12.60 8.52 -10.08
CA GLU A 198 13.22 9.43 -11.04
C GLU A 198 14.54 9.99 -10.52
N ARG A 199 14.63 10.29 -9.22
CA ARG A 199 15.88 10.73 -8.60
C ARG A 199 16.96 9.66 -8.70
N TYR A 200 16.64 8.42 -8.39
CA TYR A 200 17.57 7.30 -8.60
C TYR A 200 18.07 7.24 -10.05
N LEU A 201 17.16 7.31 -11.01
CA LEU A 201 17.53 7.26 -12.44
C LEU A 201 18.38 8.46 -12.87
N GLN A 202 18.13 9.63 -12.33
CA GLN A 202 18.92 10.86 -12.59
C GLN A 202 20.32 10.77 -11.98
N ASP A 203 20.42 10.40 -10.71
CA ASP A 203 21.70 10.33 -9.99
C ASP A 203 22.62 9.25 -10.58
N THR A 204 22.04 8.21 -11.17
CA THR A 204 22.80 7.08 -11.76
C THR A 204 22.95 7.15 -13.28
N ALA A 205 22.48 8.22 -13.92
CA ALA A 205 22.54 8.36 -15.38
C ALA A 205 23.99 8.44 -15.91
N THR A 206 24.86 9.14 -15.22
CA THR A 206 26.27 9.33 -15.61
C THR A 206 27.21 8.37 -14.90
N ARG A 207 26.83 7.89 -13.71
CA ARG A 207 27.59 6.93 -12.90
C ARG A 207 26.66 5.79 -12.50
N PRO A 208 26.58 4.71 -13.26
CA PRO A 208 25.74 3.58 -12.93
C PRO A 208 26.05 3.02 -11.54
N MET A 209 24.99 2.81 -10.75
CA MET A 209 25.08 2.32 -9.37
C MET A 209 23.89 1.42 -9.07
N PRO A 210 24.06 0.26 -8.40
CA PRO A 210 22.96 -0.58 -7.96
C PRO A 210 21.99 0.16 -7.06
N PHE A 211 20.69 -0.13 -7.16
CA PHE A 211 19.64 0.61 -6.46
C PHE A 211 19.88 0.71 -4.94
N PHE A 212 20.21 -0.40 -4.27
CA PHE A 212 20.43 -0.37 -2.82
C PHE A 212 21.77 0.25 -2.41
N GLU A 213 22.77 0.24 -3.28
CA GLU A 213 24.00 1.01 -3.05
C GLU A 213 23.68 2.51 -3.09
N TRP A 214 22.89 2.98 -4.05
CA TRP A 214 22.40 4.34 -4.11
C TRP A 214 21.57 4.72 -2.87
N VAL A 215 20.66 3.84 -2.43
CA VAL A 215 19.85 4.05 -1.22
C VAL A 215 20.72 4.27 0.02
N GLU A 216 21.82 3.53 0.14
CA GLU A 216 22.67 3.57 1.33
C GLU A 216 23.71 4.70 1.29
N THR A 217 24.12 5.16 0.11
CA THR A 217 25.28 6.06 -0.02
C THR A 217 24.95 7.44 -0.56
N VAL A 218 23.84 7.60 -1.28
CA VAL A 218 23.51 8.85 -1.99
C VAL A 218 22.14 9.40 -1.57
N TYR A 219 21.18 8.53 -1.33
CA TYR A 219 19.80 8.92 -1.11
C TYR A 219 19.58 9.63 0.22
N ASP A 220 18.99 10.85 0.17
CA ASP A 220 18.51 11.60 1.35
C ASP A 220 16.99 11.81 1.25
N PRO A 221 16.18 11.13 2.11
CA PRO A 221 14.73 11.27 2.10
C PRO A 221 14.23 12.67 2.47
N ASP A 222 14.97 13.41 3.27
CA ASP A 222 14.59 14.77 3.68
C ASP A 222 14.89 15.77 2.56
N GLU A 223 16.01 15.64 1.87
CA GLU A 223 16.32 16.42 0.67
C GLU A 223 15.32 16.14 -0.44
N LEU A 224 15.00 14.86 -0.70
CA LEU A 224 13.99 14.48 -1.69
C LEU A 224 12.63 15.12 -1.38
N THR A 225 12.21 15.12 -0.11
CA THR A 225 10.95 15.73 0.33
C THR A 225 10.93 17.23 0.09
N ARG A 226 12.01 17.94 0.44
CA ARG A 226 12.14 19.38 0.19
C ARG A 226 12.08 19.71 -1.30
N SER A 227 12.82 18.97 -2.11
CA SER A 227 12.88 19.15 -3.57
C SER A 227 11.52 18.88 -4.24
N PHE A 228 10.80 17.86 -3.80
CA PHE A 228 9.45 17.56 -4.28
C PHE A 228 8.45 18.67 -3.95
N GLN A 229 8.48 19.20 -2.72
CA GLN A 229 7.62 20.30 -2.30
C GLN A 229 7.91 21.59 -3.05
N ALA A 230 9.18 21.93 -3.25
CA ALA A 230 9.60 23.10 -4.01
C ALA A 230 9.13 23.05 -5.47
N LYS A 231 9.21 21.86 -6.12
CA LYS A 231 8.69 21.64 -7.48
C LYS A 231 7.17 21.78 -7.55
N GLY A 232 6.45 21.26 -6.58
CA GLY A 232 4.99 21.41 -6.48
C GLY A 232 4.57 22.86 -6.32
N TRP A 233 5.29 23.63 -5.51
CA TRP A 233 5.01 25.04 -5.29
C TRP A 233 5.28 25.88 -6.56
N ALA A 234 6.40 25.64 -7.24
CA ALA A 234 6.73 26.30 -8.51
C ALA A 234 5.66 26.07 -9.60
N ASN A 235 5.21 24.82 -9.74
CA ASN A 235 4.12 24.47 -10.67
C ASN A 235 2.79 25.16 -10.29
N GLY A 236 2.47 25.28 -9.01
CA GLY A 236 1.31 25.98 -8.50
C GLY A 236 1.31 27.48 -8.83
N LEU A 237 2.48 28.14 -8.71
CA LEU A 237 2.65 29.56 -9.07
C LEU A 237 2.47 29.80 -10.58
N VAL A 238 3.12 28.97 -11.41
CA VAL A 238 3.02 29.07 -12.88
C VAL A 238 1.55 28.91 -13.33
N ASN A 239 0.86 27.89 -12.80
CA ASN A 239 -0.56 27.66 -13.11
C ASN A 239 -1.48 28.79 -12.61
N SER A 240 -1.12 29.46 -11.50
CA SER A 240 -1.86 30.63 -10.99
C SER A 240 -1.65 31.88 -11.85
N LEU A 241 -0.46 32.05 -12.40
CA LEU A 241 -0.15 33.17 -13.31
C LEU A 241 -0.83 32.99 -14.68
N LEU A 242 -0.79 31.77 -15.24
CA LEU A 242 -1.43 31.44 -16.53
C LEU A 242 -2.96 31.47 -16.50
N ARG A 243 -3.60 31.37 -15.33
CA ARG A 243 -5.06 31.51 -15.18
C ARG A 243 -5.53 32.95 -15.05
N ARG A 244 -4.63 33.93 -15.05
CA ARG A 244 -4.94 35.36 -14.95
C ARG A 244 -4.85 36.09 -16.28
N GLU A 245 -4.51 35.39 -17.34
CA GLU A 245 -4.65 35.83 -18.75
C GLU A 245 -5.91 35.17 -19.37
#